data_edd4b5ae305f2787a1d677ac8740fd66
#
_entry.id   edd4b5ae305f2787a1d677ac8740fd66
#
_cell.length_a   1.000
_cell.length_b   1.000
_cell.length_c   1.000
_cell.angle_alpha   90.00
_cell.angle_beta   90.00
_cell.angle_gamma   90.00
#
_symmetry.space_group_name_H-M   'P 1'
#
loop_
_entity.id
_entity.type
_entity.pdbx_description
1 polymer ?
#
loop_
_entity_poly.entity_id
_entity_poly.type
_entity_poly.pdbx_seq_one_letter_code
_entity_poly.pdbx_strand_id
1 'polypeptide(L)'
;GLGDVYKRQRVGRSNKKAFCYLLAPPLTSLTPEAKRRLQAIENFSDLGSGIHIAMQDLDIRGAGNMLGAEQSGFIADLGYETYQKILAEAVKELKEDEFADLYAEELQAAGEEKISGENFVDECQVESDLELLFPNEYIPSSSERMLLYRELDGLELDKDLLAFKARLEDRFGKVPPEGLELLRIVPLRRLAKRLGVEKVFLKAGRMTLFFISNQESPYYQSAAFGKVIDYMSKNPRYCNLREQNGKRSMVVKNVETVETAVGILQEMVSL
;
A
#
# COMPACT_ATOMS: atom_id res chain seq x y z
N GLY A 1 -23.69 2.54 18.20
CA GLY A 1 -23.40 1.11 18.43
C GLY A 1 -23.76 0.25 17.24
N LEU A 2 -23.46 -1.04 17.26
CA LEU A 2 -23.82 -2.01 16.19
C LEU A 2 -25.30 -1.91 15.76
N GLY A 3 -26.20 -1.52 16.67
CA GLY A 3 -27.61 -1.30 16.38
C GLY A 3 -27.88 -0.17 15.39
N ASP A 4 -27.05 0.86 15.33
CA ASP A 4 -27.25 2.02 14.45
C ASP A 4 -26.80 1.70 13.02
N VAL A 5 -25.71 0.94 12.85
CA VAL A 5 -25.26 0.39 11.58
C VAL A 5 -26.32 -0.56 11.00
N TYR A 6 -26.87 -1.44 11.82
CA TYR A 6 -27.92 -2.37 11.42
C TYR A 6 -29.22 -1.67 10.99
N LYS A 7 -29.61 -0.60 11.70
CA LYS A 7 -30.78 0.21 11.34
C LYS A 7 -30.59 0.92 10.00
N ARG A 8 -29.38 1.48 9.74
CA ARG A 8 -29.05 2.12 8.48
C ARG A 8 -29.09 1.14 7.31
N GLN A 9 -28.63 -0.10 7.49
CA GLN A 9 -28.67 -1.14 6.45
C GLN A 9 -30.08 -1.54 5.99
N ARG A 10 -31.11 -1.16 6.73
CA ARG A 10 -32.52 -1.40 6.34
C ARG A 10 -33.05 -0.34 5.37
N VAL A 11 -32.35 0.78 5.20
CA VAL A 11 -32.70 1.87 4.30
C VAL A 11 -32.02 1.65 2.95
N GLY A 12 -32.72 1.91 1.85
CA GLY A 12 -32.14 1.86 0.51
C GLY A 12 -32.07 0.47 -0.13
N ARG A 13 -33.02 -0.42 0.13
CA ARG A 13 -33.10 -1.76 -0.47
C ARG A 13 -33.79 -1.84 -1.82
N SER A 14 -34.09 -0.70 -2.42
CA SER A 14 -34.69 -0.59 -3.76
C SER A 14 -33.83 0.26 -4.66
N ASN A 15 -34.18 0.34 -5.94
CA ASN A 15 -33.54 1.23 -6.92
C ASN A 15 -33.84 2.74 -6.71
N LYS A 16 -34.57 3.09 -5.64
CA LYS A 16 -34.88 4.48 -5.30
C LYS A 16 -33.89 4.99 -4.26
N LYS A 17 -33.44 6.24 -4.42
CA LYS A 17 -32.60 6.94 -3.44
C LYS A 17 -33.36 7.06 -2.12
N ALA A 18 -32.75 6.64 -1.03
CA ALA A 18 -33.30 6.70 0.30
C ALA A 18 -32.39 7.51 1.23
N PHE A 19 -32.95 8.14 2.26
CA PHE A 19 -32.26 8.95 3.23
C PHE A 19 -32.41 8.37 4.63
N CYS A 20 -31.34 8.39 5.40
CA CYS A 20 -31.32 8.01 6.81
C CYS A 20 -30.88 9.22 7.64
N TYR A 21 -31.74 9.66 8.55
CA TYR A 21 -31.44 10.76 9.47
C TYR A 21 -31.06 10.21 10.84
N LEU A 22 -29.88 10.56 11.31
CA LEU A 22 -29.40 10.21 12.64
C LEU A 22 -29.62 11.42 13.57
N LEU A 23 -30.55 11.25 14.52
CA LEU A 23 -30.82 12.29 15.53
C LEU A 23 -29.85 12.11 16.69
N ALA A 24 -29.08 13.14 16.98
CA ALA A 24 -28.11 13.19 18.06
C ALA A 24 -28.21 14.55 18.81
N PRO A 25 -27.78 14.61 20.07
CA PRO A 25 -27.56 15.89 20.74
C PRO A 25 -26.56 16.77 19.99
N PRO A 26 -26.48 18.10 20.31
CA PRO A 26 -25.50 18.96 19.70
C PRO A 26 -24.07 18.37 19.78
N LEU A 27 -23.28 18.52 18.73
CA LEU A 27 -21.92 17.96 18.65
C LEU A 27 -21.02 18.37 19.82
N THR A 28 -21.28 19.54 20.42
CA THR A 28 -20.56 20.05 21.60
C THR A 28 -20.77 19.22 22.86
N SER A 29 -21.92 18.55 22.97
CA SER A 29 -22.29 17.72 24.13
C SER A 29 -21.97 16.23 23.97
N LEU A 30 -21.49 15.83 22.79
CA LEU A 30 -21.11 14.45 22.52
C LEU A 30 -19.68 14.15 22.98
N THR A 31 -19.47 12.93 23.47
CA THR A 31 -18.12 12.42 23.76
C THR A 31 -17.29 12.32 22.48
N PRO A 32 -15.95 12.38 22.56
CA PRO A 32 -15.09 12.22 21.39
C PRO A 32 -15.36 10.92 20.62
N GLU A 33 -15.62 9.82 21.32
CA GLU A 33 -15.99 8.53 20.72
C GLU A 33 -17.33 8.59 19.96
N ALA A 34 -18.35 9.25 20.53
CA ALA A 34 -19.64 9.39 19.89
C ALA A 34 -19.54 10.23 18.61
N LYS A 35 -18.69 11.28 18.60
CA LYS A 35 -18.39 12.07 17.40
C LYS A 35 -17.73 11.24 16.32
N ARG A 36 -16.69 10.47 16.67
CA ARG A 36 -15.99 9.58 15.71
C ARG A 36 -16.94 8.54 15.10
N ARG A 37 -17.84 7.96 15.89
CA ARG A 37 -18.86 7.02 15.40
C ARG A 37 -19.85 7.64 14.42
N LEU A 38 -20.30 8.86 14.68
CA LEU A 38 -21.18 9.58 13.76
C LEU A 38 -20.47 9.92 12.45
N GLN A 39 -19.21 10.38 12.53
CA GLN A 39 -18.38 10.64 11.36
C GLN A 39 -18.11 9.38 10.54
N ALA A 40 -17.85 8.25 11.19
CA ALA A 40 -17.67 6.98 10.48
C ALA A 40 -18.94 6.57 9.68
N ILE A 41 -20.12 6.76 10.25
CA ILE A 41 -21.39 6.46 9.57
C ILE A 41 -21.64 7.42 8.39
N GLU A 42 -21.23 8.68 8.51
CA GLU A 42 -21.34 9.69 7.47
C GLU A 42 -20.37 9.42 6.31
N ASN A 43 -19.09 9.15 6.63
CA ASN A 43 -18.03 8.93 5.65
C ASN A 43 -18.23 7.65 4.83
N PHE A 44 -18.78 6.61 5.45
CA PHE A 44 -19.02 5.32 4.81
C PHE A 44 -20.50 5.15 4.44
N SER A 45 -20.99 5.99 3.52
CA SER A 45 -22.39 5.98 3.09
C SER A 45 -22.70 5.05 1.94
N ASP A 46 -21.69 4.51 1.26
CA ASP A 46 -21.85 3.67 0.07
C ASP A 46 -22.36 2.26 0.36
N LEU A 47 -22.90 1.63 -0.66
CA LEU A 47 -23.39 0.25 -0.57
C LEU A 47 -22.20 -0.69 -0.31
N GLY A 48 -22.33 -1.56 0.71
CA GLY A 48 -21.24 -2.50 1.07
C GLY A 48 -20.26 -1.95 2.11
N SER A 49 -20.32 -0.68 2.48
CA SER A 49 -19.41 -0.05 3.46
C SER A 49 -19.59 -0.52 4.92
N GLY A 50 -20.46 -1.49 5.17
CA GLY A 50 -20.72 -2.02 6.53
C GLY A 50 -19.47 -2.56 7.23
N ILE A 51 -18.53 -3.16 6.47
CA ILE A 51 -17.28 -3.67 7.01
C ILE A 51 -16.35 -2.53 7.45
N HIS A 52 -16.26 -1.45 6.70
CA HIS A 52 -15.45 -0.27 7.05
C HIS A 52 -15.99 0.42 8.32
N ILE A 53 -17.31 0.50 8.46
CA ILE A 53 -17.93 1.03 9.68
C ILE A 53 -17.64 0.13 10.89
N ALA A 54 -17.68 -1.20 10.70
CA ALA A 54 -17.36 -2.16 11.75
C ALA A 54 -15.88 -2.07 12.16
N MET A 55 -14.97 -1.91 11.22
CA MET A 55 -13.54 -1.67 11.47
C MET A 55 -13.32 -0.37 12.24
N GLN A 56 -13.95 0.74 11.83
CA GLN A 56 -13.87 2.01 12.55
C GLN A 56 -14.46 1.94 13.96
N ASP A 57 -15.54 1.18 14.16
CA ASP A 57 -16.11 0.98 15.52
C ASP A 57 -15.17 0.13 16.40
N LEU A 58 -14.44 -0.82 15.79
CA LEU A 58 -13.41 -1.59 16.46
C LEU A 58 -12.22 -0.70 16.87
N ASP A 59 -11.73 0.16 15.97
CA ASP A 59 -10.68 1.15 16.25
C ASP A 59 -11.09 2.10 17.39
N ILE A 60 -12.33 2.62 17.38
CA ILE A 60 -12.84 3.54 18.39
C ILE A 60 -12.95 2.86 19.76
N ARG A 61 -13.30 1.58 19.82
CA ARG A 61 -13.43 0.80 21.06
C ARG A 61 -12.10 0.22 21.54
N GLY A 62 -11.09 0.15 20.64
CA GLY A 62 -9.86 -0.57 20.88
C GLY A 62 -10.11 -2.05 21.12
N ALA A 63 -10.24 -2.88 20.17
CA ALA A 63 -10.44 -4.37 20.13
C ALA A 63 -10.35 -5.17 21.47
N GLY A 64 -10.64 -4.53 22.57
CA GLY A 64 -10.31 -4.92 23.94
C GLY A 64 -10.84 -6.26 24.46
N ASN A 65 -11.78 -6.86 23.74
CA ASN A 65 -12.33 -8.17 24.13
C ASN A 65 -11.81 -9.34 23.28
N MET A 66 -11.16 -9.08 22.16
CA MET A 66 -10.66 -10.14 21.27
C MET A 66 -9.22 -10.56 21.56
N LEU A 67 -8.39 -9.64 22.10
CA LEU A 67 -6.95 -9.82 22.24
C LEU A 67 -6.42 -9.63 23.68
N GLY A 68 -7.31 -9.35 24.64
CA GLY A 68 -6.95 -9.08 26.04
C GLY A 68 -6.80 -7.59 26.38
N ALA A 69 -6.97 -7.25 27.66
CA ALA A 69 -7.06 -5.86 28.11
C ALA A 69 -5.77 -5.04 27.91
N GLU A 70 -4.61 -5.68 27.94
CA GLU A 70 -3.31 -5.02 27.75
C GLU A 70 -3.05 -4.61 26.27
N GLN A 71 -3.57 -5.41 25.34
CA GLN A 71 -3.39 -5.14 23.89
C GLN A 71 -4.41 -4.14 23.35
N SER A 72 -5.54 -3.95 24.05
CA SER A 72 -6.58 -3.02 23.63
C SER A 72 -6.15 -1.56 23.60
N GLY A 73 -5.22 -1.17 24.49
CA GLY A 73 -4.62 0.17 24.50
C GLY A 73 -3.84 0.47 23.23
N PHE A 74 -3.00 -0.47 22.78
CA PHE A 74 -2.19 -0.35 21.57
C PHE A 74 -3.05 -0.20 20.30
N ILE A 75 -4.14 -0.97 20.19
CA ILE A 75 -5.04 -0.90 19.05
C ILE A 75 -5.81 0.42 19.02
N ALA A 76 -6.18 0.97 20.18
CA ALA A 76 -6.86 2.26 20.27
C ALA A 76 -5.94 3.42 19.83
N ASP A 77 -4.64 3.33 20.09
CA ASP A 77 -3.66 4.36 19.76
C ASP A 77 -3.15 4.26 18.30
N LEU A 78 -2.91 3.05 17.81
CA LEU A 78 -2.31 2.80 16.50
C LEU A 78 -3.33 2.53 15.39
N GLY A 79 -4.56 2.13 15.74
CA GLY A 79 -5.56 1.62 14.82
C GLY A 79 -5.39 0.12 14.50
N TYR A 80 -6.51 -0.53 14.20
CA TYR A 80 -6.55 -1.98 14.01
C TYR A 80 -5.68 -2.45 12.80
N GLU A 81 -5.71 -1.71 11.71
CA GLU A 81 -4.93 -2.05 10.50
C GLU A 81 -3.42 -2.00 10.76
N THR A 82 -2.94 -0.96 11.46
CA THR A 82 -1.53 -0.82 11.82
C THR A 82 -1.10 -1.91 12.81
N TYR A 83 -1.96 -2.26 13.78
CA TYR A 83 -1.71 -3.36 14.69
C TYR A 83 -1.58 -4.71 13.97
N GLN A 84 -2.48 -4.99 13.00
CA GLN A 84 -2.42 -6.21 12.18
C GLN A 84 -1.11 -6.29 11.37
N LYS A 85 -0.66 -5.19 10.80
CA LYS A 85 0.62 -5.12 10.07
C LYS A 85 1.79 -5.46 10.98
N ILE A 86 1.88 -4.81 12.15
CA ILE A 86 2.94 -5.07 13.13
C ILE A 86 2.92 -6.53 13.62
N LEU A 87 1.73 -7.09 13.84
CA LEU A 87 1.59 -8.48 14.24
C LEU A 87 2.04 -9.44 13.13
N ALA A 88 1.68 -9.16 11.87
CA ALA A 88 2.10 -9.97 10.73
C ALA A 88 3.63 -9.93 10.54
N GLU A 89 4.27 -8.75 10.68
CA GLU A 89 5.72 -8.61 10.66
C GLU A 89 6.39 -9.40 11.79
N ALA A 90 5.89 -9.28 13.01
CA ALA A 90 6.44 -10.02 14.15
C ALA A 90 6.30 -11.54 13.99
N VAL A 91 5.18 -12.03 13.44
CA VAL A 91 4.98 -13.45 13.14
C VAL A 91 5.95 -13.93 12.05
N LYS A 92 6.21 -13.08 11.04
CA LYS A 92 7.17 -13.40 9.96
C LYS A 92 8.60 -13.48 10.52
N GLU A 93 9.00 -12.50 11.32
CA GLU A 93 10.31 -12.48 12.02
C GLU A 93 10.51 -13.73 12.88
N LEU A 94 9.52 -14.11 13.68
CA LEU A 94 9.56 -15.33 14.50
C LEU A 94 9.66 -16.61 13.66
N LYS A 95 8.99 -16.68 12.52
CA LYS A 95 9.08 -17.83 11.60
C LYS A 95 10.45 -17.93 10.96
N GLU A 96 11.08 -16.81 10.62
CA GLU A 96 12.39 -16.76 9.97
C GLU A 96 13.53 -17.03 10.98
N ASP A 97 13.43 -16.55 12.23
CA ASP A 97 14.52 -16.62 13.21
C ASP A 97 14.42 -17.82 14.16
N GLU A 98 13.29 -18.03 14.86
CA GLU A 98 13.17 -19.05 15.91
C GLU A 98 12.60 -20.38 15.43
N PHE A 99 11.82 -20.38 14.34
CA PHE A 99 11.13 -21.56 13.85
C PHE A 99 11.55 -21.97 12.43
N ALA A 100 12.67 -21.46 11.94
CA ALA A 100 13.18 -21.75 10.60
C ALA A 100 13.30 -23.27 10.35
N ASP A 101 13.73 -24.03 11.35
CA ASP A 101 13.88 -25.49 11.24
C ASP A 101 12.52 -26.23 11.20
N LEU A 102 11.50 -25.72 11.90
CA LEU A 102 10.16 -26.31 11.93
C LEU A 102 9.36 -26.06 10.63
N TYR A 103 9.60 -24.92 10.00
CA TYR A 103 8.95 -24.51 8.75
C TYR A 103 9.82 -24.76 7.51
N ALA A 104 11.03 -25.34 7.68
CA ALA A 104 11.93 -25.66 6.57
C ALA A 104 11.28 -26.59 5.54
N GLU A 105 10.43 -27.53 5.96
CA GLU A 105 9.68 -28.42 5.06
C GLU A 105 8.56 -27.67 4.31
N GLU A 106 7.87 -26.73 4.97
CA GLU A 106 6.86 -25.87 4.32
C GLU A 106 7.52 -24.85 3.37
N LEU A 107 8.67 -24.29 3.76
CA LEU A 107 9.48 -23.41 2.93
C LEU A 107 10.09 -24.15 1.73
N GLN A 108 10.49 -25.42 1.88
CA GLN A 108 10.96 -26.24 0.77
C GLN A 108 9.82 -26.69 -0.16
N ALA A 109 8.64 -27.01 0.37
CA ALA A 109 7.46 -27.32 -0.43
C ALA A 109 6.89 -26.10 -1.17
N ALA A 110 7.01 -24.89 -0.59
CA ALA A 110 6.71 -23.61 -1.26
C ALA A 110 7.85 -23.14 -2.18
N GLY A 111 9.05 -23.68 -1.99
CA GLY A 111 10.32 -23.19 -2.56
C GLY A 111 10.59 -23.55 -4.01
N GLU A 112 9.77 -24.36 -4.67
CA GLU A 112 9.94 -24.57 -6.12
C GLU A 112 9.19 -23.54 -7.00
N GLU A 113 8.30 -22.72 -6.43
CA GLU A 113 7.52 -21.78 -7.25
C GLU A 113 7.74 -20.29 -7.03
N LYS A 114 8.34 -19.81 -5.93
CA LYS A 114 8.46 -18.35 -5.70
C LYS A 114 9.67 -17.95 -4.86
N ILE A 115 10.85 -17.97 -5.41
CA ILE A 115 11.93 -17.09 -4.92
C ILE A 115 11.74 -15.70 -5.55
N SER A 116 10.71 -15.00 -5.11
CA SER A 116 10.44 -13.62 -5.47
C SER A 116 10.87 -12.72 -4.31
N GLY A 117 11.38 -11.53 -4.60
CA GLY A 117 11.65 -10.52 -3.58
C GLY A 117 10.42 -10.12 -2.77
N GLU A 118 9.21 -10.44 -3.25
CA GLU A 118 7.93 -10.24 -2.55
C GLU A 118 7.84 -11.00 -1.22
N ASN A 119 8.61 -12.07 -1.06
CA ASN A 119 8.67 -12.80 0.21
C ASN A 119 9.44 -12.03 1.31
N PHE A 120 10.21 -11.01 0.91
CA PHE A 120 11.09 -10.25 1.79
C PHE A 120 10.61 -8.82 2.03
N VAL A 121 9.72 -8.29 1.19
CA VAL A 121 9.24 -6.90 1.26
C VAL A 121 7.72 -6.86 1.08
N ASP A 122 7.01 -6.46 2.12
CA ASP A 122 5.55 -6.36 2.09
C ASP A 122 5.07 -5.08 1.42
N GLU A 123 5.77 -3.96 1.64
CA GLU A 123 5.44 -2.66 1.05
C GLU A 123 6.70 -1.98 0.47
N CYS A 124 6.56 -1.36 -0.70
CA CYS A 124 7.60 -0.52 -1.28
C CYS A 124 7.17 0.95 -1.26
N GLN A 125 7.95 1.78 -0.57
CA GLN A 125 7.75 3.23 -0.56
C GLN A 125 8.34 3.87 -1.82
N VAL A 126 7.62 4.81 -2.43
CA VAL A 126 8.12 5.59 -3.56
C VAL A 126 8.14 7.06 -3.20
N GLU A 127 9.30 7.69 -3.29
CA GLU A 127 9.47 9.13 -3.15
C GLU A 127 10.03 9.72 -4.46
N SER A 128 9.47 10.85 -4.88
CA SER A 128 9.84 11.48 -6.15
C SER A 128 9.80 13.00 -6.06
N ASP A 129 10.65 13.66 -6.85
CA ASP A 129 10.57 15.09 -7.14
C ASP A 129 9.82 15.38 -8.46
N LEU A 130 9.30 14.35 -9.12
CA LEU A 130 8.46 14.48 -10.32
C LEU A 130 7.06 14.95 -9.94
N GLU A 131 6.40 15.65 -10.84
CA GLU A 131 5.00 16.05 -10.69
C GLU A 131 4.07 14.83 -10.91
N LEU A 132 3.76 14.14 -9.84
CA LEU A 132 2.92 12.93 -9.82
C LEU A 132 1.55 13.30 -9.22
N LEU A 133 0.68 13.88 -10.03
CA LEU A 133 -0.61 14.38 -9.56
C LEU A 133 -1.67 14.38 -10.67
N PHE A 134 -2.94 14.46 -10.28
CA PHE A 134 -4.01 14.85 -11.17
C PHE A 134 -4.16 16.38 -11.14
N PRO A 135 -3.88 17.10 -12.24
CA PRO A 135 -4.01 18.56 -12.30
C PRO A 135 -5.42 19.04 -11.94
N ASN A 136 -5.52 20.27 -11.42
CA ASN A 136 -6.80 20.87 -11.06
C ASN A 136 -7.71 21.06 -12.27
N GLU A 137 -7.14 21.27 -13.45
CA GLU A 137 -7.85 21.41 -14.72
C GLU A 137 -8.48 20.09 -15.16
N TYR A 138 -7.84 18.96 -14.79
CA TYR A 138 -8.33 17.62 -15.10
C TYR A 138 -9.40 17.15 -14.10
N ILE A 139 -9.14 17.30 -12.80
CA ILE A 139 -10.10 16.97 -11.74
C ILE A 139 -10.20 18.16 -10.79
N PRO A 140 -11.19 19.07 -10.95
CA PRO A 140 -11.31 20.29 -10.17
C PRO A 140 -11.56 20.06 -8.68
N SER A 141 -12.31 19.01 -8.31
CA SER A 141 -12.67 18.71 -6.93
C SER A 141 -11.50 18.10 -6.15
N SER A 142 -11.00 18.80 -5.13
CA SER A 142 -9.91 18.29 -4.29
C SER A 142 -10.32 17.06 -3.48
N SER A 143 -11.55 17.00 -2.99
CA SER A 143 -12.08 15.83 -2.27
C SER A 143 -12.15 14.60 -3.18
N GLU A 144 -12.52 14.79 -4.44
CA GLU A 144 -12.57 13.72 -5.43
C GLU A 144 -11.18 13.22 -5.80
N ARG A 145 -10.19 14.14 -5.99
CA ARG A 145 -8.80 13.75 -6.18
C ARG A 145 -8.28 12.90 -5.03
N MET A 146 -8.58 13.27 -3.78
CA MET A 146 -8.16 12.51 -2.60
C MET A 146 -8.75 11.09 -2.57
N LEU A 147 -10.00 10.92 -2.98
CA LEU A 147 -10.63 9.59 -3.11
C LEU A 147 -9.94 8.76 -4.19
N LEU A 148 -9.66 9.36 -5.34
CA LEU A 148 -8.96 8.69 -6.44
C LEU A 148 -7.51 8.32 -6.08
N TYR A 149 -6.80 9.16 -5.33
CA TYR A 149 -5.46 8.82 -4.83
C TYR A 149 -5.49 7.63 -3.86
N ARG A 150 -6.47 7.57 -2.96
CA ARG A 150 -6.64 6.42 -2.05
C ARG A 150 -7.00 5.15 -2.81
N GLU A 151 -7.87 5.25 -3.79
CA GLU A 151 -8.22 4.11 -4.65
C GLU A 151 -6.99 3.61 -5.41
N LEU A 152 -6.22 4.52 -6.03
CA LEU A 152 -5.00 4.20 -6.77
C LEU A 152 -3.94 3.54 -5.87
N ASP A 153 -3.80 4.02 -4.64
CA ASP A 153 -2.85 3.47 -3.67
C ASP A 153 -3.13 2.02 -3.30
N GLY A 154 -4.41 1.64 -3.27
CA GLY A 154 -4.86 0.27 -3.01
C GLY A 154 -4.80 -0.68 -4.22
N LEU A 155 -4.41 -0.20 -5.42
CA LEU A 155 -4.34 -1.05 -6.61
C LEU A 155 -3.02 -1.83 -6.67
N GLU A 156 -3.12 -3.14 -6.94
CA GLU A 156 -1.96 -4.02 -7.10
C GLU A 156 -1.91 -4.68 -8.49
N LEU A 157 -3.05 -4.97 -9.10
CA LEU A 157 -3.14 -5.71 -10.35
C LEU A 157 -3.26 -4.81 -11.58
N ASP A 158 -2.61 -5.19 -12.69
CA ASP A 158 -2.68 -4.44 -13.94
C ASP A 158 -4.10 -4.31 -14.49
N LYS A 159 -4.93 -5.34 -14.35
CA LYS A 159 -6.34 -5.32 -14.79
C LYS A 159 -7.14 -4.23 -14.06
N ASP A 160 -6.90 -4.05 -12.75
CA ASP A 160 -7.59 -3.08 -11.93
C ASP A 160 -7.11 -1.66 -12.24
N LEU A 161 -5.79 -1.50 -12.49
CA LEU A 161 -5.22 -0.25 -12.95
C LEU A 161 -5.76 0.17 -14.33
N LEU A 162 -5.91 -0.77 -15.27
CA LEU A 162 -6.51 -0.51 -16.59
C LEU A 162 -7.99 -0.11 -16.46
N ALA A 163 -8.74 -0.80 -15.60
CA ALA A 163 -10.15 -0.45 -15.34
C ALA A 163 -10.25 0.93 -14.65
N PHE A 164 -9.37 1.25 -13.72
CA PHE A 164 -9.29 2.56 -13.09
C PHE A 164 -9.00 3.67 -14.11
N LYS A 165 -8.00 3.48 -14.97
CA LYS A 165 -7.68 4.42 -16.05
C LYS A 165 -8.87 4.63 -17.01
N ALA A 166 -9.54 3.55 -17.42
CA ALA A 166 -10.71 3.63 -18.29
C ALA A 166 -11.84 4.45 -17.66
N ARG A 167 -12.09 4.30 -16.37
CA ARG A 167 -13.09 5.12 -15.64
C ARG A 167 -12.70 6.60 -15.53
N LEU A 168 -11.41 6.88 -15.35
CA LEU A 168 -10.91 8.26 -15.38
C LEU A 168 -11.14 8.90 -16.75
N GLU A 169 -10.80 8.18 -17.82
CA GLU A 169 -10.95 8.68 -19.19
C GLU A 169 -12.42 8.85 -19.61
N ASP A 170 -13.31 7.96 -19.18
CA ASP A 170 -14.76 8.08 -19.40
C ASP A 170 -15.34 9.30 -18.71
N ARG A 171 -14.85 9.62 -17.51
CA ARG A 171 -15.44 10.68 -16.69
C ARG A 171 -14.82 12.05 -16.90
N PHE A 172 -13.51 12.13 -17.09
CA PHE A 172 -12.73 13.37 -17.13
C PHE A 172 -12.04 13.60 -18.48
N GLY A 173 -12.15 12.67 -19.42
CA GLY A 173 -11.43 12.71 -20.67
C GLY A 173 -10.00 12.14 -20.55
N LYS A 174 -9.20 12.33 -21.59
CA LYS A 174 -7.84 11.76 -21.67
C LYS A 174 -6.97 12.14 -20.48
N VAL A 175 -6.35 11.14 -19.84
CA VAL A 175 -5.43 11.36 -18.70
C VAL A 175 -4.23 12.20 -19.13
N PRO A 176 -3.92 13.31 -18.44
CA PRO A 176 -2.77 14.14 -18.74
C PRO A 176 -1.44 13.43 -18.43
N PRO A 177 -0.30 13.93 -18.96
CA PRO A 177 1.00 13.29 -18.76
C PRO A 177 1.38 13.06 -17.30
N GLU A 178 1.15 14.02 -16.43
CA GLU A 178 1.42 13.95 -14.99
C GLU A 178 0.58 12.86 -14.31
N GLY A 179 -0.69 12.73 -14.73
CA GLY A 179 -1.58 11.65 -14.30
C GLY A 179 -1.14 10.27 -14.80
N LEU A 180 -0.62 10.18 -16.04
CA LEU A 180 -0.08 8.91 -16.56
C LEU A 180 1.17 8.47 -15.78
N GLU A 181 2.06 9.40 -15.45
CA GLU A 181 3.22 9.12 -14.60
C GLU A 181 2.80 8.66 -13.19
N LEU A 182 1.77 9.30 -12.63
CA LEU A 182 1.20 8.86 -11.35
C LEU A 182 0.65 7.43 -11.41
N LEU A 183 -0.09 7.07 -12.46
CA LEU A 183 -0.62 5.71 -12.63
C LEU A 183 0.49 4.65 -12.70
N ARG A 184 1.65 5.00 -13.27
CA ARG A 184 2.82 4.12 -13.38
C ARG A 184 3.50 3.80 -12.04
N ILE A 185 3.18 4.52 -10.97
CA ILE A 185 3.66 4.20 -9.61
C ILE A 185 3.18 2.81 -9.16
N VAL A 186 1.99 2.38 -9.57
CA VAL A 186 1.46 1.05 -9.22
C VAL A 186 2.36 -0.08 -9.75
N PRO A 187 2.63 -0.19 -11.07
CA PRO A 187 3.56 -1.19 -11.58
C PRO A 187 4.99 -0.99 -11.07
N LEU A 188 5.43 0.25 -10.81
CA LEU A 188 6.75 0.52 -10.24
C LEU A 188 6.90 -0.15 -8.86
N ARG A 189 5.94 0.08 -7.95
CA ARG A 189 5.93 -0.53 -6.60
C ARG A 189 5.93 -2.05 -6.67
N ARG A 190 5.09 -2.63 -7.52
CA ARG A 190 5.00 -4.08 -7.69
C ARG A 190 6.32 -4.69 -8.18
N LEU A 191 6.94 -4.11 -9.19
CA LEU A 191 8.22 -4.59 -9.72
C LEU A 191 9.34 -4.41 -8.68
N ALA A 192 9.35 -3.32 -7.94
CA ALA A 192 10.30 -3.07 -6.87
C ALA A 192 10.18 -4.13 -5.75
N LYS A 193 8.95 -4.46 -5.30
CA LYS A 193 8.70 -5.54 -4.34
C LYS A 193 9.26 -6.87 -4.83
N ARG A 194 9.02 -7.24 -6.09
CA ARG A 194 9.55 -8.48 -6.69
C ARG A 194 11.07 -8.56 -6.69
N LEU A 195 11.75 -7.41 -6.68
CA LEU A 195 13.21 -7.31 -6.58
C LEU A 195 13.72 -7.16 -5.14
N GLY A 196 12.84 -7.18 -4.13
CA GLY A 196 13.20 -7.01 -2.73
C GLY A 196 13.63 -5.58 -2.38
N VAL A 197 13.01 -4.58 -3.00
CA VAL A 197 13.28 -3.15 -2.78
C VAL A 197 12.26 -2.58 -1.82
N GLU A 198 12.72 -2.10 -0.65
CA GLU A 198 11.88 -1.46 0.37
C GLU A 198 11.49 -0.03 -0.03
N LYS A 199 12.37 0.67 -0.74
CA LYS A 199 12.15 2.07 -1.09
C LYS A 199 12.78 2.43 -2.43
N VAL A 200 12.03 3.19 -3.23
CA VAL A 200 12.49 3.79 -4.49
C VAL A 200 12.50 5.30 -4.36
N PHE A 201 13.63 5.91 -4.68
CA PHE A 201 13.81 7.35 -4.79
C PHE A 201 13.99 7.74 -6.25
N LEU A 202 13.11 8.57 -6.78
CA LEU A 202 13.24 9.19 -8.11
C LEU A 202 13.55 10.67 -7.92
N LYS A 203 14.81 11.06 -8.03
CA LYS A 203 15.23 12.44 -7.80
C LYS A 203 16.38 12.88 -8.70
N ALA A 204 16.27 14.08 -9.26
CA ALA A 204 17.29 14.69 -10.09
C ALA A 204 17.78 13.79 -11.24
N GLY A 205 16.84 13.14 -11.97
CA GLY A 205 17.14 12.24 -13.08
C GLY A 205 17.85 10.94 -12.68
N ARG A 206 17.66 10.50 -11.42
CA ARG A 206 18.24 9.26 -10.88
C ARG A 206 17.19 8.46 -10.14
N MET A 207 17.28 7.14 -10.28
CA MET A 207 16.54 6.20 -9.46
C MET A 207 17.49 5.58 -8.43
N THR A 208 17.14 5.65 -7.15
CA THR A 208 17.86 4.97 -6.09
C THR A 208 16.93 3.90 -5.48
N LEU A 209 17.40 2.67 -5.53
CA LEU A 209 16.72 1.49 -4.97
C LEU A 209 17.38 1.16 -3.64
N PHE A 210 16.59 1.17 -2.56
CA PHE A 210 17.04 0.76 -1.23
C PHE A 210 16.56 -0.66 -0.96
N PHE A 211 17.52 -1.53 -0.69
CA PHE A 211 17.26 -2.93 -0.39
C PHE A 211 17.04 -3.14 1.11
N ILE A 212 16.69 -4.34 1.48
CA ILE A 212 16.42 -4.77 2.86
C ILE A 212 17.53 -4.33 3.80
N SER A 213 17.14 -3.72 4.92
CA SER A 213 18.09 -3.13 5.86
C SER A 213 18.91 -4.17 6.63
N ASN A 214 18.36 -5.40 6.84
CA ASN A 214 19.09 -6.49 7.47
C ASN A 214 20.10 -7.12 6.49
N GLN A 215 21.39 -6.92 6.73
CA GLN A 215 22.45 -7.43 5.85
C GLN A 215 22.62 -8.96 5.88
N GLU A 216 22.15 -9.61 6.95
CA GLU A 216 22.21 -11.07 7.11
C GLU A 216 20.98 -11.76 6.52
N SER A 217 20.02 -10.99 5.98
CA SER A 217 18.82 -11.52 5.37
C SER A 217 19.15 -12.50 4.23
N PRO A 218 18.47 -13.64 4.17
CA PRO A 218 18.55 -14.59 3.04
C PRO A 218 18.30 -13.97 1.67
N TYR A 219 17.66 -12.81 1.65
CA TYR A 219 17.43 -12.01 0.45
C TYR A 219 18.72 -11.81 -0.38
N TYR A 220 19.84 -11.52 0.27
CA TYR A 220 21.11 -11.23 -0.43
C TYR A 220 21.72 -12.46 -1.11
N GLN A 221 21.21 -13.66 -0.80
CA GLN A 221 21.55 -14.92 -1.46
C GLN A 221 20.46 -15.40 -2.43
N SER A 222 19.33 -14.65 -2.52
CA SER A 222 18.20 -15.02 -3.35
C SER A 222 18.41 -14.71 -4.84
N ALA A 223 17.62 -15.39 -5.68
CA ALA A 223 17.57 -15.11 -7.12
C ALA A 223 17.13 -13.66 -7.42
N ALA A 224 16.29 -13.06 -6.56
CA ALA A 224 15.84 -11.69 -6.73
C ALA A 224 17.01 -10.69 -6.66
N PHE A 225 17.90 -10.84 -5.68
CA PHE A 225 19.09 -10.00 -5.59
C PHE A 225 20.10 -10.35 -6.67
N GLY A 226 20.21 -11.61 -7.09
CA GLY A 226 21.01 -12.05 -8.22
C GLY A 226 20.68 -11.28 -9.50
N LYS A 227 19.39 -11.12 -9.83
CA LYS A 227 18.92 -10.35 -10.99
C LYS A 227 19.33 -8.88 -10.95
N VAL A 228 19.34 -8.26 -9.77
CA VAL A 228 19.81 -6.87 -9.57
C VAL A 228 21.31 -6.77 -9.88
N ILE A 229 22.12 -7.73 -9.40
CA ILE A 229 23.56 -7.77 -9.65
C ILE A 229 23.86 -8.04 -11.13
N ASP A 230 23.10 -8.93 -11.77
CA ASP A 230 23.23 -9.22 -13.20
C ASP A 230 22.93 -7.99 -14.06
N TYR A 231 21.87 -7.25 -13.74
CA TYR A 231 21.55 -6.00 -14.41
C TYR A 231 22.68 -4.96 -14.25
N MET A 232 23.19 -4.80 -13.02
CA MET A 232 24.29 -3.90 -12.75
C MET A 232 25.55 -4.28 -13.54
N SER A 233 25.86 -5.57 -13.62
CA SER A 233 27.01 -6.10 -14.36
C SER A 233 26.91 -5.84 -15.86
N LYS A 234 25.70 -5.88 -16.41
CA LYS A 234 25.42 -5.52 -17.82
C LYS A 234 25.45 -4.01 -18.07
N ASN A 235 25.16 -3.20 -17.04
CA ASN A 235 25.01 -1.74 -17.14
C ASN A 235 25.96 -0.96 -16.20
N PRO A 236 27.29 -1.21 -16.16
CA PRO A 236 28.20 -0.66 -15.16
C PRO A 236 28.39 0.86 -15.26
N ARG A 237 28.07 1.46 -16.41
CA ARG A 237 28.18 2.92 -16.60
C ARG A 237 27.03 3.70 -15.97
N TYR A 238 25.86 3.06 -15.86
CA TYR A 238 24.63 3.68 -15.38
C TYR A 238 24.28 3.28 -13.95
N CYS A 239 24.74 2.12 -13.49
CA CYS A 239 24.41 1.55 -12.19
C CYS A 239 25.61 1.60 -11.25
N ASN A 240 25.33 1.91 -9.97
CA ASN A 240 26.35 1.90 -8.91
C ASN A 240 25.72 1.40 -7.61
N LEU A 241 26.27 0.32 -7.07
CA LEU A 241 25.91 -0.17 -5.75
C LEU A 241 26.63 0.65 -4.68
N ARG A 242 25.92 1.03 -3.64
CA ARG A 242 26.45 1.79 -2.50
C ARG A 242 26.04 1.10 -1.21
N GLU A 243 26.94 1.15 -0.25
CA GLU A 243 26.66 0.77 1.13
C GLU A 243 26.98 1.97 2.01
N GLN A 244 26.00 2.42 2.76
CA GLN A 244 26.14 3.54 3.67
C GLN A 244 25.33 3.28 4.96
N ASN A 245 25.97 3.36 6.12
CA ASN A 245 25.37 3.11 7.43
C ASN A 245 24.66 1.74 7.51
N GLY A 246 25.27 0.71 6.93
CA GLY A 246 24.70 -0.64 6.93
C GLY A 246 23.54 -0.85 5.96
N LYS A 247 23.15 0.16 5.18
CA LYS A 247 22.09 0.04 4.17
C LYS A 247 22.69 -0.05 2.77
N ARG A 248 22.25 -1.07 2.03
CA ARG A 248 22.65 -1.24 0.63
C ARG A 248 21.64 -0.57 -0.27
N SER A 249 22.15 0.13 -1.27
CA SER A 249 21.34 0.79 -2.28
C SER A 249 22.00 0.74 -3.65
N MET A 250 21.19 0.73 -4.71
CA MET A 250 21.67 0.86 -6.09
C MET A 250 21.17 2.17 -6.67
N VAL A 251 22.08 2.94 -7.24
CA VAL A 251 21.77 4.17 -7.97
C VAL A 251 21.82 3.89 -9.46
N VAL A 252 20.73 4.18 -10.15
CA VAL A 252 20.62 4.14 -11.61
C VAL A 252 20.50 5.56 -12.14
N LYS A 253 21.33 5.93 -13.10
CA LYS A 253 21.39 7.27 -13.72
C LYS A 253 20.48 7.34 -14.94
N ASN A 254 20.14 8.57 -15.36
CA ASN A 254 19.33 8.87 -16.55
C ASN A 254 17.90 8.31 -16.46
N VAL A 255 17.27 8.48 -15.29
CA VAL A 255 15.91 8.10 -15.03
C VAL A 255 15.09 9.37 -14.76
N GLU A 256 14.53 9.94 -15.81
CA GLU A 256 13.83 11.23 -15.76
C GLU A 256 12.30 11.07 -15.60
N THR A 257 11.78 9.86 -15.84
CA THR A 257 10.33 9.56 -15.78
C THR A 257 10.06 8.27 -15.03
N VAL A 258 8.84 8.12 -14.48
CA VAL A 258 8.40 6.86 -13.90
C VAL A 258 8.31 5.76 -14.95
N GLU A 259 7.98 6.12 -16.21
CA GLU A 259 7.98 5.18 -17.33
C GLU A 259 9.34 4.53 -17.53
N THR A 260 10.40 5.33 -17.55
CA THR A 260 11.79 4.84 -17.66
C THR A 260 12.14 3.93 -16.47
N ALA A 261 11.76 4.33 -15.26
CA ALA A 261 11.99 3.53 -14.06
C ALA A 261 11.28 2.16 -14.13
N VAL A 262 10.02 2.12 -14.55
CA VAL A 262 9.26 0.88 -14.76
C VAL A 262 9.95 -0.02 -15.80
N GLY A 263 10.39 0.53 -16.94
CA GLY A 263 11.10 -0.22 -17.97
C GLY A 263 12.38 -0.88 -17.45
N ILE A 264 13.17 -0.15 -16.67
CA ILE A 264 14.39 -0.66 -16.03
C ILE A 264 14.08 -1.81 -15.05
N LEU A 265 13.08 -1.65 -14.17
CA LEU A 265 12.71 -2.71 -13.24
C LEU A 265 12.12 -3.93 -13.96
N GLN A 266 11.38 -3.75 -15.05
CA GLN A 266 10.90 -4.86 -15.89
C GLN A 266 12.06 -5.64 -16.50
N GLU A 267 13.07 -4.94 -17.01
CA GLU A 267 14.28 -5.58 -17.54
C GLU A 267 15.01 -6.37 -16.46
N MET A 268 15.18 -5.80 -15.25
CA MET A 268 15.77 -6.52 -14.12
C MET A 268 14.99 -7.79 -13.76
N VAL A 269 13.66 -7.72 -13.68
CA VAL A 269 12.82 -8.86 -13.33
C VAL A 269 12.87 -9.96 -14.40
N SER A 270 13.12 -9.61 -15.66
CA SER A 270 13.16 -10.54 -16.80
C SER A 270 14.48 -11.27 -16.94
N LEU A 271 15.54 -10.85 -16.23
CA LEU A 271 16.84 -11.52 -16.19
C LEU A 271 16.77 -12.79 -15.37
#